data_0fe5ece535d3b73150868741c8d8221b
#
_entry.id   0fe5ece535d3b73150868741c8d8221b
#
_cell.length_a   1.000
_cell.length_b   1.000
_cell.length_c   1.000
_cell.angle_alpha   90.00
_cell.angle_beta   90.00
_cell.angle_gamma   90.00
#
_symmetry.space_group_name_H-M   'P 1'
#
loop_
_entity.id
_entity.type
_entity.pdbx_description
1 polymer ?
#
loop_
_entity_poly.entity_id
_entity_poly.type
_entity_poly.pdbx_seq_one_letter_code
_entity_poly.pdbx_strand_id
1 'polypeptide(L)'
;MDKTKKRRIQILAASVFWLGVWQAAAVAIGQEVFLVSPVQAIGTLVELLPQAEFWQRIGFSAGRILLGFGLGALSSAVLAVAAEKWEWVDALLAPVMQLVKATPVASFIILALVWVSGSSLSVLISFLMVLPVLYSAVRTGIGSA
;
A
#
# COMPACT_ATOMS: atom_id res chain seq x y z
N MET A 1 -14.31 -28.53 23.89
CA MET A 1 -13.24 -27.59 23.45
C MET A 1 -13.94 -26.42 22.78
N ASP A 2 -13.76 -25.21 23.32
CA ASP A 2 -14.44 -24.00 22.87
C ASP A 2 -14.12 -23.74 21.38
N LYS A 3 -15.12 -23.42 20.56
CA LYS A 3 -14.99 -23.16 19.11
C LYS A 3 -13.91 -22.11 18.81
N THR A 4 -13.80 -21.13 19.69
CA THR A 4 -12.78 -20.07 19.63
C THR A 4 -11.35 -20.61 19.80
N LYS A 5 -11.15 -21.53 20.74
CA LYS A 5 -9.86 -22.15 21.00
C LYS A 5 -9.42 -23.06 19.83
N LYS A 6 -10.35 -23.81 19.27
CA LYS A 6 -10.10 -24.67 18.08
C LYS A 6 -9.68 -23.81 16.88
N ARG A 7 -10.37 -22.69 16.63
CA ARG A 7 -10.06 -21.76 15.54
C ARG A 7 -8.66 -21.12 15.70
N ARG A 8 -8.29 -20.72 16.91
CA ARG A 8 -6.93 -20.17 17.20
C ARG A 8 -5.84 -21.19 16.92
N ILE A 9 -6.04 -22.44 17.33
CA ILE A 9 -5.08 -23.54 17.06
C ILE A 9 -4.94 -23.77 15.56
N GLN A 10 -6.05 -23.78 14.82
CA GLN A 10 -6.01 -23.95 13.35
C GLN A 10 -5.26 -22.80 12.65
N ILE A 11 -5.48 -21.54 13.09
CA ILE A 11 -4.76 -20.37 12.56
C ILE A 11 -3.26 -20.49 12.86
N LEU A 12 -2.88 -20.84 14.07
CA LEU A 12 -1.48 -21.03 14.44
C LEU A 12 -0.82 -22.15 13.62
N ALA A 13 -1.49 -23.27 13.49
CA ALA A 13 -0.98 -24.40 12.70
C ALA A 13 -0.80 -24.01 11.22
N ALA A 14 -1.76 -23.30 10.64
CA ALA A 14 -1.66 -22.78 9.27
C ALA A 14 -0.51 -21.76 9.12
N SER A 15 -0.33 -20.87 10.09
CA SER A 15 0.78 -19.90 10.07
C SER A 15 2.15 -20.59 10.14
N VAL A 16 2.30 -21.57 11.03
CA VAL A 16 3.54 -22.35 11.13
C VAL A 16 3.80 -23.16 9.86
N PHE A 17 2.78 -23.75 9.28
CA PHE A 17 2.89 -24.46 8.01
C PHE A 17 3.40 -23.56 6.88
N TRP A 18 2.78 -22.38 6.70
CA TRP A 18 3.19 -21.45 5.64
C TRP A 18 4.58 -20.84 5.87
N LEU A 19 4.96 -20.57 7.13
CA LEU A 19 6.32 -20.16 7.46
C LEU A 19 7.34 -21.26 7.12
N GLY A 20 7.00 -22.54 7.38
CA GLY A 20 7.82 -23.68 7.00
C GLY A 20 7.96 -23.83 5.49
N VAL A 21 6.88 -23.67 4.74
CA VAL A 21 6.91 -23.67 3.25
C VAL A 21 7.78 -22.54 2.72
N TRP A 22 7.67 -21.33 3.26
CA TRP A 22 8.51 -20.19 2.87
C TRP A 22 9.98 -20.47 3.20
N GLN A 23 10.29 -20.97 4.39
CA GLN A 23 11.66 -21.31 4.78
C GLN A 23 12.25 -22.37 3.83
N ALA A 24 11.50 -23.43 3.52
CA ALA A 24 11.92 -24.47 2.62
C ALA A 24 12.18 -23.96 1.19
N ALA A 25 11.30 -23.11 0.68
CA ALA A 25 11.45 -22.49 -0.63
C ALA A 25 12.70 -21.59 -0.68
N ALA A 26 12.95 -20.78 0.35
CA ALA A 26 14.12 -19.92 0.41
C ALA A 26 15.43 -20.73 0.44
N VAL A 27 15.48 -21.81 1.20
CA VAL A 27 16.62 -22.72 1.24
C VAL A 27 16.82 -23.43 -0.11
N ALA A 28 15.74 -23.86 -0.76
CA ALA A 28 15.82 -24.53 -2.06
C ALA A 28 16.31 -23.60 -3.18
N ILE A 29 15.94 -22.33 -3.16
CA ILE A 29 16.43 -21.32 -4.11
C ILE A 29 17.90 -20.98 -3.84
N GLY A 30 18.33 -20.96 -2.57
CA GLY A 30 19.71 -20.77 -2.16
C GLY A 30 20.33 -19.41 -2.51
N GLN A 31 19.50 -18.44 -2.93
CA GLN A 31 19.95 -17.09 -3.29
C GLN A 31 19.09 -16.03 -2.59
N GLU A 32 19.68 -15.34 -1.65
CA GLU A 32 19.00 -14.30 -0.83
C GLU A 32 18.45 -13.13 -1.65
N VAL A 33 19.06 -12.85 -2.81
CA VAL A 33 18.60 -11.79 -3.72
C VAL A 33 17.19 -12.07 -4.27
N PHE A 34 16.84 -13.34 -4.45
CA PHE A 34 15.52 -13.73 -4.95
C PHE A 34 14.51 -13.98 -3.84
N LEU A 35 14.94 -14.63 -2.76
CA LEU A 35 14.03 -14.96 -1.66
C LEU A 35 14.80 -15.08 -0.34
N VAL A 36 14.61 -14.08 0.53
CA VAL A 36 15.12 -14.09 1.91
C VAL A 36 14.28 -15.04 2.76
N SER A 37 14.93 -15.85 3.59
CA SER A 37 14.22 -16.76 4.48
C SER A 37 13.63 -16.04 5.70
N PRO A 38 12.54 -16.55 6.32
CA PRO A 38 11.99 -16.01 7.57
C PRO A 38 13.04 -15.86 8.69
N VAL A 39 13.92 -16.84 8.81
CA VAL A 39 14.96 -16.82 9.86
C VAL A 39 15.97 -15.68 9.62
N GLN A 40 16.40 -15.49 8.38
CA GLN A 40 17.27 -14.38 8.00
C GLN A 40 16.60 -13.02 8.20
N ALA A 41 15.32 -12.90 7.78
CA ALA A 41 14.56 -11.66 7.95
C ALA A 41 14.45 -11.26 9.43
N ILE A 42 14.18 -12.24 10.32
CA ILE A 42 14.14 -11.98 11.76
C ILE A 42 15.52 -11.60 12.30
N GLY A 43 16.57 -12.31 11.88
CA GLY A 43 17.95 -12.00 12.28
C GLY A 43 18.34 -10.57 11.92
N THR A 44 18.15 -10.18 10.66
CA THR A 44 18.41 -8.82 10.18
C THR A 44 17.55 -7.78 10.94
N LEU A 45 16.29 -8.08 11.21
CA LEU A 45 15.44 -7.18 11.99
C LEU A 45 16.00 -6.93 13.39
N VAL A 46 16.43 -7.99 14.08
CA VAL A 46 17.03 -7.88 15.43
C VAL A 46 18.29 -7.02 15.41
N GLU A 47 19.11 -7.13 14.35
CA GLU A 47 20.31 -6.32 14.17
C GLU A 47 20.00 -4.84 13.87
N LEU A 48 18.90 -4.56 13.18
CA LEU A 48 18.48 -3.21 12.81
C LEU A 48 17.74 -2.47 13.94
N LEU A 49 17.00 -3.19 14.79
CA LEU A 49 16.20 -2.60 15.87
C LEU A 49 16.96 -1.61 16.76
N PRO A 50 18.24 -1.84 17.19
CA PRO A 50 18.98 -0.91 18.00
C PRO A 50 19.54 0.30 17.24
N GLN A 51 19.45 0.30 15.89
CA GLN A 51 20.04 1.35 15.06
C GLN A 51 19.09 2.54 14.91
N ALA A 52 19.52 3.72 15.34
CA ALA A 52 18.73 4.95 15.22
C ALA A 52 18.39 5.29 13.75
N GLU A 53 19.30 4.99 12.83
CA GLU A 53 19.11 5.20 11.39
C GLU A 53 17.93 4.39 10.85
N PHE A 54 17.71 3.16 11.32
CA PHE A 54 16.57 2.32 10.95
C PHE A 54 15.24 3.03 11.26
N TRP A 55 15.09 3.56 12.46
CA TRP A 55 13.90 4.28 12.87
C TRP A 55 13.68 5.61 12.16
N GLN A 56 14.78 6.33 11.88
CA GLN A 56 14.72 7.53 11.06
C GLN A 56 14.22 7.23 9.65
N ARG A 57 14.73 6.20 9.00
CA ARG A 57 14.28 5.77 7.66
C ARG A 57 12.81 5.36 7.65
N ILE A 58 12.35 4.64 8.67
CA ILE A 58 10.93 4.31 8.85
C ILE A 58 10.10 5.58 9.01
N GLY A 59 10.52 6.49 9.88
CA GLY A 59 9.82 7.76 10.11
C GLY A 59 9.69 8.60 8.84
N PHE A 60 10.77 8.74 8.07
CA PHE A 60 10.74 9.44 6.79
C PHE A 60 9.82 8.77 5.77
N SER A 61 9.84 7.44 5.67
CA SER A 61 8.97 6.70 4.75
C SER A 61 7.50 6.82 5.16
N ALA A 62 7.19 6.65 6.44
CA ALA A 62 5.86 6.81 6.98
C ALA A 62 5.32 8.24 6.76
N GLY A 63 6.13 9.26 7.04
CA GLY A 63 5.77 10.65 6.81
C GLY A 63 5.40 10.95 5.36
N ARG A 64 6.17 10.44 4.40
CA ARG A 64 5.87 10.59 2.96
C ARG A 64 4.59 9.89 2.54
N ILE A 65 4.38 8.67 3.02
CA ILE A 65 3.16 7.90 2.74
C ILE A 65 1.95 8.63 3.31
N LEU A 66 2.02 9.09 4.57
CA LEU A 66 0.95 9.84 5.21
C LEU A 66 0.68 11.18 4.53
N LEU A 67 1.71 11.86 4.05
CA LEU A 67 1.54 13.10 3.28
C LEU A 67 0.80 12.81 1.96
N GLY A 68 1.21 11.81 1.21
CA GLY A 68 0.54 11.40 -0.03
C GLY A 68 -0.90 10.95 0.20
N PHE A 69 -1.13 10.18 1.26
CA PHE A 69 -2.47 9.78 1.70
C PHE A 69 -3.35 10.99 2.04
N GLY A 70 -2.84 11.91 2.86
CA GLY A 70 -3.58 13.11 3.27
C GLY A 70 -3.94 14.01 2.08
N LEU A 71 -2.99 14.23 1.17
CA LEU A 71 -3.24 14.97 -0.07
C LEU A 71 -4.27 14.26 -0.95
N GLY A 72 -4.16 12.94 -1.11
CA GLY A 72 -5.12 12.13 -1.87
C GLY A 72 -6.51 12.16 -1.26
N ALA A 73 -6.62 12.04 0.05
CA ALA A 73 -7.90 12.08 0.77
C ALA A 73 -8.58 13.45 0.64
N LEU A 74 -7.83 14.52 0.88
CA LEU A 74 -8.34 15.88 0.75
C LEU A 74 -8.79 16.18 -0.68
N SER A 75 -7.94 15.89 -1.66
CA SER A 75 -8.26 16.08 -3.08
C SER A 75 -9.49 15.25 -3.50
N SER A 76 -9.59 14.02 -3.04
CA SER A 76 -10.74 13.15 -3.31
C SER A 76 -12.04 13.72 -2.79
N ALA A 77 -12.03 14.22 -1.55
CA ALA A 77 -13.22 14.84 -0.94
C ALA A 77 -13.66 16.09 -1.73
N VAL A 78 -12.72 16.98 -2.03
CA VAL A 78 -13.00 18.22 -2.78
C VAL A 78 -13.52 17.90 -4.19
N LEU A 79 -12.86 17.00 -4.90
CA LEU A 79 -13.25 16.61 -6.27
C LEU A 79 -14.60 15.87 -6.29
N ALA A 80 -14.89 15.02 -5.31
CA ALA A 80 -16.15 14.30 -5.22
C ALA A 80 -17.33 15.27 -4.97
N VAL A 81 -17.17 16.22 -4.06
CA VAL A 81 -18.18 17.27 -3.80
C VAL A 81 -18.36 18.16 -5.02
N ALA A 82 -17.29 18.54 -5.71
CA ALA A 82 -17.36 19.32 -6.94
C ALA A 82 -18.09 18.58 -8.06
N ALA A 83 -17.80 17.30 -8.24
CA ALA A 83 -18.44 16.45 -9.24
C ALA A 83 -19.93 16.20 -8.95
N GLU A 84 -20.33 16.19 -7.68
CA GLU A 84 -21.75 16.11 -7.30
C GLU A 84 -22.49 17.41 -7.62
N LYS A 85 -21.82 18.54 -7.43
CA LYS A 85 -22.43 19.86 -7.63
C LYS A 85 -22.51 20.25 -9.11
N TRP A 86 -21.55 19.82 -9.94
CA TRP A 86 -21.42 20.23 -11.33
C TRP A 86 -21.23 19.02 -12.25
N GLU A 87 -22.25 18.72 -13.06
CA GLU A 87 -22.22 17.58 -14.02
C GLU A 87 -21.04 17.62 -14.99
N TRP A 88 -20.60 18.79 -15.42
CA TRP A 88 -19.44 18.93 -16.31
C TRP A 88 -18.13 18.52 -15.62
N VAL A 89 -18.01 18.74 -14.30
CA VAL A 89 -16.84 18.29 -13.51
C VAL A 89 -16.84 16.76 -13.43
N ASP A 90 -17.99 16.15 -13.21
CA ASP A 90 -18.12 14.69 -13.20
C ASP A 90 -17.75 14.08 -14.55
N ALA A 91 -18.29 14.63 -15.64
CA ALA A 91 -17.96 14.19 -16.99
C ALA A 91 -16.46 14.31 -17.31
N LEU A 92 -15.78 15.33 -16.81
CA LEU A 92 -14.36 15.55 -17.00
C LEU A 92 -13.50 14.59 -16.13
N LEU A 93 -13.91 14.34 -14.91
CA LEU A 93 -13.15 13.51 -13.95
C LEU A 93 -13.33 12.02 -14.20
N ALA A 94 -14.48 11.58 -14.69
CA ALA A 94 -14.79 10.17 -14.91
C ALA A 94 -13.69 9.41 -15.71
N PRO A 95 -13.26 9.88 -16.90
CA PRO A 95 -12.23 9.19 -17.66
C PRO A 95 -10.86 9.19 -16.95
N VAL A 96 -10.52 10.27 -16.24
CA VAL A 96 -9.25 10.38 -15.48
C VAL A 96 -9.22 9.37 -14.35
N MET A 97 -10.30 9.27 -13.57
CA MET A 97 -10.39 8.30 -12.47
C MET A 97 -10.38 6.85 -12.96
N GLN A 98 -11.00 6.58 -14.10
CA GLN A 98 -10.94 5.26 -14.73
C GLN A 98 -9.54 4.92 -15.22
N LEU A 99 -8.84 5.87 -15.82
CA LEU A 99 -7.46 5.68 -16.29
C LEU A 99 -6.52 5.35 -15.12
N VAL A 100 -6.60 6.11 -14.03
CA VAL A 100 -5.76 5.88 -12.83
C VAL A 100 -6.06 4.50 -12.22
N LYS A 101 -7.34 4.08 -12.15
CA LYS A 101 -7.72 2.74 -11.66
C LYS A 101 -7.27 1.61 -12.57
N ALA A 102 -7.32 1.81 -13.88
CA ALA A 102 -6.96 0.79 -14.87
C ALA A 102 -5.45 0.62 -15.04
N THR A 103 -4.66 1.64 -14.70
CA THR A 103 -3.21 1.60 -14.87
C THR A 103 -2.56 0.71 -13.80
N PRO A 104 -1.81 -0.34 -14.20
CA PRO A 104 -1.06 -1.16 -13.24
C PRO A 104 -0.05 -0.28 -12.50
N VAL A 105 -0.14 -0.25 -11.17
CA VAL A 105 0.73 0.60 -10.32
C VAL A 105 2.21 0.37 -10.61
N ALA A 106 2.61 -0.88 -10.81
CA ALA A 106 4.00 -1.23 -11.12
C ALA A 106 4.53 -0.56 -12.40
N SER A 107 3.73 -0.54 -13.47
CA SER A 107 4.11 0.12 -14.73
C SER A 107 4.22 1.64 -14.56
N PHE A 108 3.31 2.22 -13.77
CA PHE A 108 3.35 3.63 -13.47
C PHE A 108 4.57 4.02 -12.61
N ILE A 109 4.97 3.17 -11.65
CA ILE A 109 6.17 3.40 -10.82
C ILE A 109 7.42 3.49 -11.70
N ILE A 110 7.59 2.58 -12.66
CA ILE A 110 8.74 2.58 -13.56
C ILE A 110 8.80 3.87 -14.38
N LEU A 111 7.66 4.30 -14.92
CA LEU A 111 7.57 5.56 -15.65
C LEU A 111 7.86 6.77 -14.76
N ALA A 112 7.30 6.80 -13.56
CA ALA A 112 7.47 7.88 -12.61
C ALA A 112 8.92 8.01 -12.12
N LEU A 113 9.66 6.90 -11.98
CA LEU A 113 11.08 6.90 -11.60
C LEU A 113 11.98 7.69 -12.56
N VAL A 114 11.59 7.81 -13.83
CA VAL A 114 12.33 8.59 -14.83
C VAL A 114 12.19 10.10 -14.60
N TRP A 115 11.05 10.55 -14.06
CA TRP A 115 10.67 11.96 -14.00
C TRP A 115 10.65 12.52 -12.57
N VAL A 116 10.48 11.64 -11.59
CA VAL A 116 10.29 12.04 -10.18
C VAL A 116 11.45 11.49 -9.35
N SER A 117 12.07 12.36 -8.53
CA SER A 117 13.10 11.94 -7.59
C SER A 117 12.55 10.89 -6.61
N GLY A 118 13.38 9.91 -6.21
CA GLY A 118 12.97 8.82 -5.33
C GLY A 118 12.34 9.28 -4.00
N SER A 119 12.69 10.48 -3.53
CA SER A 119 12.10 11.07 -2.33
C SER A 119 10.62 11.46 -2.50
N SER A 120 10.20 11.92 -3.67
CA SER A 120 8.83 12.35 -3.95
C SER A 120 7.96 11.22 -4.50
N LEU A 121 8.59 10.13 -4.95
CA LEU A 121 7.90 8.99 -5.56
C LEU A 121 6.91 8.33 -4.60
N SER A 122 7.29 8.14 -3.33
CA SER A 122 6.39 7.54 -2.31
C SER A 122 5.16 8.39 -2.04
N VAL A 123 5.30 9.73 -2.05
CA VAL A 123 4.18 10.66 -1.92
C VAL A 123 3.25 10.54 -3.11
N LEU A 124 3.81 10.56 -4.33
CA LEU A 124 3.05 10.47 -5.57
C LEU A 124 2.27 9.14 -5.67
N ILE A 125 2.92 8.02 -5.38
CA ILE A 125 2.29 6.70 -5.42
C ILE A 125 1.14 6.63 -4.40
N SER A 126 1.39 7.05 -3.15
CA SER A 126 0.37 7.06 -2.11
C SER A 126 -0.82 7.94 -2.51
N PHE A 127 -0.56 9.13 -3.04
CA PHE A 127 -1.59 10.04 -3.57
C PHE A 127 -2.43 9.38 -4.67
N LEU A 128 -1.79 8.82 -5.70
CA LEU A 128 -2.49 8.23 -6.86
C LEU A 128 -3.28 6.96 -6.51
N MET A 129 -2.82 6.18 -5.54
CA MET A 129 -3.58 5.01 -5.06
C MET A 129 -4.81 5.41 -4.26
N VAL A 130 -4.69 6.43 -3.43
CA VAL A 130 -5.77 6.89 -2.54
C VAL A 130 -6.85 7.66 -3.29
N LEU A 131 -6.43 8.53 -4.21
CA LEU A 131 -7.30 9.44 -4.93
C LEU A 131 -8.55 8.78 -5.55
N PRO A 132 -8.43 7.78 -6.45
CA PRO A 132 -9.61 7.21 -7.10
C PRO A 132 -10.46 6.34 -6.18
N VAL A 133 -9.86 5.75 -5.16
CA VAL A 133 -10.57 4.91 -4.18
C VAL A 133 -11.46 5.76 -3.31
N LEU A 134 -10.89 6.80 -2.67
CA LEU A 134 -11.66 7.70 -1.81
C LEU A 134 -12.63 8.57 -2.60
N TYR A 135 -12.28 9.03 -3.81
CA TYR A 135 -13.21 9.72 -4.70
C TYR A 135 -14.49 8.91 -4.93
N SER A 136 -14.35 7.62 -5.26
CA SER A 136 -15.50 6.74 -5.47
C SER A 136 -16.30 6.52 -4.19
N ALA A 137 -15.61 6.30 -3.07
CA ALA A 137 -16.27 6.07 -1.78
C ALA A 137 -17.07 7.30 -1.33
N VAL A 138 -16.50 8.49 -1.44
CA VAL A 138 -17.17 9.75 -1.10
C VAL A 138 -18.36 10.01 -2.02
N ARG A 139 -18.20 9.81 -3.35
CA ARG A 139 -19.31 9.94 -4.32
C ARG A 139 -20.49 9.03 -3.97
N THR A 140 -20.20 7.75 -3.70
CA THR A 140 -21.22 6.79 -3.30
C THR A 140 -21.89 7.18 -1.98
N GLY A 141 -21.12 7.68 -1.02
CA GLY A 141 -21.66 8.15 0.26
C GLY A 141 -22.59 9.36 0.13
N ILE A 142 -22.23 10.34 -0.69
CA ILE A 142 -23.08 11.54 -0.93
C ILE A 142 -24.35 11.15 -1.68
N GLY A 143 -24.26 10.31 -2.72
CA GLY A 143 -25.40 9.89 -3.52
C GLY A 143 -26.39 8.96 -2.79
N SER A 144 -26.00 8.42 -1.61
CA SER A 144 -26.85 7.56 -0.78
C SER A 144 -27.51 8.29 0.40
N ALA A 145 -27.18 9.56 0.62
CA ALA A 145 -27.71 10.39 1.71
C ALA A 145 -28.92 11.21 1.24
#